data_fb6ff39d441570b46c249a8616df1bb1
#
_entry.id   fb6ff39d441570b46c249a8616df1bb1
#
_cell.length_a   1.000
_cell.length_b   1.000
_cell.length_c   1.000
_cell.angle_alpha   90.00
_cell.angle_beta   90.00
_cell.angle_gamma   90.00
#
_symmetry.space_group_name_H-M   'P 1'
#
loop_
_entity.id
_entity.type
_entity.pdbx_description
1 polymer ?
#
loop_
_entity_poly.entity_id
_entity_poly.type
_entity_poly.pdbx_seq_one_letter_code
_entity_poly.pdbx_strand_id
1 'polypeptide(L)'
;MARNRTAGRRSTTAALMTGCAVVALFTALPREAAAQSFNGTPEVVAGNAGITTGPGTTTVNVFLPETVINWYSFADVDPSAIDFQPGGTTATFNGPRGGSNYTVLNRILPLNGNSFPTDATVAFNGTVNSFLGD
;
A
#
# COMPACT_ATOMS: atom_id res chain seq x y z
N MET A 1 37.54 72.66 -45.07
CA MET A 1 38.50 72.46 -43.91
C MET A 1 38.08 71.23 -43.15
N ALA A 2 38.91 70.28 -43.19
CA ALA A 2 38.70 68.98 -42.55
C ALA A 2 38.91 69.03 -41.01
N ARG A 3 38.16 68.26 -40.21
CA ARG A 3 38.63 67.66 -38.94
C ARG A 3 37.92 66.38 -38.68
N ASN A 4 38.73 65.38 -38.87
CA ASN A 4 38.60 64.00 -38.46
C ASN A 4 38.56 63.89 -36.96
N ARG A 5 37.59 63.15 -36.38
CA ARG A 5 37.69 62.67 -34.99
C ARG A 5 37.33 61.20 -34.92
N THR A 6 38.34 60.41 -34.81
CA THR A 6 38.39 59.03 -34.49
C THR A 6 37.73 58.79 -33.13
N ALA A 7 36.66 58.00 -33.09
CA ALA A 7 36.07 57.53 -31.84
C ALA A 7 36.44 56.07 -31.62
N GLY A 8 37.11 55.82 -30.51
CA GLY A 8 37.66 54.55 -30.15
C GLY A 8 36.60 53.49 -29.88
N ARG A 9 36.86 52.33 -30.43
CA ARG A 9 36.12 51.10 -30.20
C ARG A 9 36.51 50.59 -28.81
N ARG A 10 35.57 50.62 -27.85
CA ARG A 10 35.71 49.87 -26.61
C ARG A 10 35.16 48.49 -26.81
N SER A 11 36.04 47.52 -26.80
CA SER A 11 35.75 46.08 -26.81
C SER A 11 35.30 45.71 -25.42
N THR A 12 34.02 45.39 -25.24
CA THR A 12 33.50 44.77 -24.04
C THR A 12 33.51 43.25 -24.23
N THR A 13 34.47 42.62 -23.60
CA THR A 13 34.54 41.17 -23.53
C THR A 13 33.46 40.68 -22.59
N ALA A 14 32.37 40.14 -23.14
CA ALA A 14 31.36 39.46 -22.36
C ALA A 14 31.90 38.06 -22.02
N ALA A 15 32.20 37.85 -20.73
CA ALA A 15 32.53 36.51 -20.19
C ALA A 15 31.24 35.68 -20.15
N LEU A 16 31.18 34.68 -21.00
CA LEU A 16 30.14 33.63 -20.92
C LEU A 16 30.44 32.74 -19.72
N MET A 17 29.75 32.90 -18.61
CA MET A 17 29.72 31.92 -17.54
C MET A 17 28.77 30.79 -17.95
N THR A 18 29.34 29.69 -18.41
CA THR A 18 28.64 28.43 -18.62
C THR A 18 28.39 27.81 -17.26
N GLY A 19 27.23 28.10 -16.68
CA GLY A 19 26.73 27.42 -15.48
C GLY A 19 26.25 26.03 -15.88
N CYS A 20 27.01 24.99 -15.54
CA CYS A 20 26.52 23.61 -15.55
C CYS A 20 25.46 23.46 -14.47
N ALA A 21 24.19 23.59 -14.86
CA ALA A 21 23.09 23.15 -14.02
C ALA A 21 23.07 21.63 -14.03
N VAL A 22 23.63 21.02 -12.97
CA VAL A 22 23.42 19.60 -12.69
C VAL A 22 21.97 19.45 -12.22
N VAL A 23 21.08 19.13 -13.14
CA VAL A 23 19.74 18.70 -12.82
C VAL A 23 19.86 17.30 -12.22
N ALA A 24 19.89 17.21 -10.90
CA ALA A 24 19.76 15.93 -10.22
C ALA A 24 18.32 15.41 -10.47
N LEU A 25 18.18 14.55 -11.47
CA LEU A 25 16.97 13.80 -11.71
C LEU A 25 16.80 12.81 -10.55
N PHE A 26 16.11 13.21 -9.48
CA PHE A 26 15.62 12.27 -8.49
C PHE A 26 14.56 11.43 -9.18
N THR A 27 14.95 10.30 -9.74
CA THR A 27 14.01 9.23 -10.07
C THR A 27 13.46 8.73 -8.74
N ALA A 28 12.28 9.21 -8.36
CA ALA A 28 11.50 8.56 -7.34
C ALA A 28 11.21 7.16 -7.87
N LEU A 29 11.99 6.18 -7.41
CA LEU A 29 11.65 4.78 -7.63
C LEU A 29 10.22 4.60 -7.12
N PRO A 30 9.32 4.00 -7.91
CA PRO A 30 8.02 3.64 -7.40
C PRO A 30 8.27 2.77 -6.18
N ARG A 31 7.91 3.28 -5.01
CA ARG A 31 7.88 2.49 -3.80
C ARG A 31 6.78 1.48 -4.07
N GLU A 32 7.14 0.26 -4.41
CA GLU A 32 6.17 -0.83 -4.41
C GLU A 32 5.48 -0.75 -3.07
N ALA A 33 4.19 -0.44 -3.09
CA ALA A 33 3.39 -0.50 -1.88
C ALA A 33 3.48 -1.95 -1.43
N ALA A 34 4.30 -2.20 -0.41
CA ALA A 34 4.49 -3.56 0.08
C ALA A 34 3.09 -4.08 0.42
N ALA A 35 2.66 -5.12 -0.29
CA ALA A 35 1.36 -5.71 -0.14
C ALA A 35 1.15 -6.02 1.34
N GLN A 36 0.04 -5.57 1.90
CA GLN A 36 -0.39 -6.02 3.23
C GLN A 36 -0.66 -7.52 3.18
N SER A 37 -0.74 -8.19 4.33
CA SER A 37 -0.95 -9.64 4.34
C SER A 37 -2.30 -10.02 3.72
N PHE A 38 -3.36 -9.27 3.98
CA PHE A 38 -4.65 -9.46 3.30
C PHE A 38 -4.91 -8.34 2.31
N ASN A 39 -5.09 -8.70 1.03
CA ASN A 39 -5.37 -7.76 -0.05
C ASN A 39 -6.84 -7.34 -0.05
N GLY A 40 -7.17 -6.37 0.78
CA GLY A 40 -8.52 -5.84 0.89
C GLY A 40 -8.63 -4.76 1.97
N THR A 41 -9.68 -3.94 1.88
CA THR A 41 -10.02 -3.00 2.93
C THR A 41 -10.85 -3.71 4.00
N PRO A 42 -10.42 -3.75 5.27
CA PRO A 42 -11.18 -4.40 6.33
C PRO A 42 -12.30 -3.52 6.89
N GLU A 43 -13.42 -4.15 7.22
CA GLU A 43 -14.52 -3.57 7.97
C GLU A 43 -15.00 -4.56 9.02
N VAL A 44 -14.98 -4.19 10.30
CA VAL A 44 -15.54 -5.02 11.38
C VAL A 44 -17.04 -4.79 11.41
N VAL A 45 -17.82 -5.79 11.01
CA VAL A 45 -19.30 -5.68 10.89
C VAL A 45 -20.05 -6.29 12.07
N ALA A 46 -19.40 -7.14 12.83
CA ALA A 46 -19.92 -7.68 14.10
C ALA A 46 -18.77 -7.99 15.05
N GLY A 47 -19.03 -7.93 16.35
CA GLY A 47 -18.00 -8.09 17.36
C GLY A 47 -17.17 -6.80 17.53
N ASN A 48 -15.90 -6.97 17.93
CA ASN A 48 -14.97 -5.86 18.08
C ASN A 48 -13.55 -6.35 17.83
N ALA A 49 -12.83 -5.67 16.92
CA ALA A 49 -11.42 -5.91 16.64
C ALA A 49 -10.71 -4.63 16.20
N GLY A 50 -9.45 -4.51 16.57
CA GLY A 50 -8.53 -3.51 16.01
C GLY A 50 -7.66 -4.15 14.92
N ILE A 51 -7.60 -3.55 13.76
CA ILE A 51 -6.85 -4.06 12.61
C ILE A 51 -5.73 -3.10 12.27
N THR A 52 -4.52 -3.62 12.18
CA THR A 52 -3.33 -2.87 11.77
C THR A 52 -2.68 -3.57 10.59
N THR A 53 -2.44 -2.84 9.53
CA THR A 53 -1.77 -3.34 8.32
C THR A 53 -0.40 -2.69 8.16
N GLY A 54 0.55 -3.47 7.68
CA GLY A 54 1.90 -3.04 7.37
C GLY A 54 2.47 -3.81 6.18
N PRO A 55 3.69 -3.50 5.76
CA PRO A 55 4.35 -4.22 4.69
C PRO A 55 4.43 -5.72 4.97
N GLY A 56 3.75 -6.54 4.17
CA GLY A 56 3.70 -7.99 4.32
C GLY A 56 2.99 -8.49 5.57
N THR A 57 2.36 -7.62 6.36
CA THR A 57 1.78 -8.00 7.64
C THR A 57 0.37 -7.45 7.84
N THR A 58 -0.47 -8.22 8.52
CA THR A 58 -1.76 -7.77 9.05
C THR A 58 -1.91 -8.31 10.46
N THR A 59 -2.19 -7.44 11.42
CA THR A 59 -2.45 -7.84 12.81
C THR A 59 -3.90 -7.50 13.16
N VAL A 60 -4.63 -8.49 13.64
CA VAL A 60 -6.01 -8.36 14.10
C VAL A 60 -6.05 -8.64 15.60
N ASN A 61 -6.31 -7.61 16.39
CA ASN A 61 -6.51 -7.74 17.84
C ASN A 61 -8.01 -7.88 18.08
N VAL A 62 -8.43 -9.06 18.48
CA VAL A 62 -9.84 -9.40 18.72
C VAL A 62 -10.18 -9.11 20.19
N PHE A 63 -11.24 -8.35 20.42
CA PHE A 63 -11.65 -7.97 21.79
C PHE A 63 -12.88 -8.72 22.28
N LEU A 64 -13.64 -9.35 21.37
CA LEU A 64 -14.82 -10.16 21.72
C LEU A 64 -14.68 -11.58 21.17
N PRO A 65 -15.30 -12.58 21.82
CA PRO A 65 -15.16 -13.98 21.41
C PRO A 65 -15.65 -14.30 20.01
N GLU A 66 -16.58 -13.51 19.48
CA GLU A 66 -17.11 -13.67 18.13
C GLU A 66 -16.96 -12.35 17.37
N THR A 67 -16.31 -12.39 16.22
CA THR A 67 -16.07 -11.22 15.40
C THR A 67 -16.22 -11.56 13.92
N VAL A 68 -16.83 -10.67 13.16
CA VAL A 68 -16.99 -10.78 11.71
C VAL A 68 -16.31 -9.61 11.05
N ILE A 69 -15.40 -9.91 10.12
CA ILE A 69 -14.65 -8.93 9.35
C ILE A 69 -14.95 -9.14 7.86
N ASN A 70 -15.44 -8.10 7.20
CA ASN A 70 -15.51 -8.03 5.75
C ASN A 70 -14.19 -7.50 5.22
N TRP A 71 -13.65 -8.13 4.20
CA TRP A 71 -12.49 -7.69 3.45
C TRP A 71 -12.94 -7.37 2.03
N TYR A 72 -12.98 -6.09 1.69
CA TYR A 72 -13.30 -5.64 0.34
C TYR A 72 -12.06 -5.75 -0.52
N SER A 73 -12.03 -6.76 -1.38
CA SER A 73 -10.87 -7.09 -2.21
C SER A 73 -10.47 -5.94 -3.12
N PHE A 74 -9.17 -5.71 -3.30
CA PHE A 74 -8.63 -4.76 -4.27
C PHE A 74 -8.61 -5.30 -5.71
N ALA A 75 -9.07 -6.52 -5.94
CA ALA A 75 -9.11 -7.13 -7.26
C ALA A 75 -10.22 -6.49 -8.12
N ASP A 76 -9.92 -5.36 -8.72
CA ASP A 76 -10.84 -4.66 -9.64
C ASP A 76 -10.80 -5.20 -11.07
N VAL A 77 -9.75 -5.92 -11.45
CA VAL A 77 -9.40 -6.17 -12.86
C VAL A 77 -9.77 -7.57 -13.32
N ASP A 78 -9.68 -8.55 -12.43
CA ASP A 78 -10.11 -9.93 -12.73
C ASP A 78 -10.66 -10.60 -11.45
N PRO A 79 -11.96 -10.45 -11.21
CA PRO A 79 -12.59 -11.03 -10.03
C PRO A 79 -12.62 -12.57 -10.04
N SER A 80 -12.20 -13.23 -11.12
CA SER A 80 -12.10 -14.70 -11.20
C SER A 80 -10.91 -15.29 -10.46
N ALA A 81 -9.87 -14.48 -10.19
CA ALA A 81 -8.67 -14.89 -9.47
C ALA A 81 -8.26 -13.82 -8.43
N ILE A 82 -8.42 -14.14 -7.17
CA ILE A 82 -8.12 -13.23 -6.06
C ILE A 82 -6.92 -13.78 -5.30
N ASP A 83 -5.78 -13.11 -5.37
CA ASP A 83 -4.66 -13.38 -4.46
C ASP A 83 -4.88 -12.61 -3.16
N PHE A 84 -5.71 -13.19 -2.29
CA PHE A 84 -6.13 -12.53 -1.06
C PHE A 84 -5.01 -12.47 -0.03
N GLN A 85 -4.22 -13.52 0.07
CA GLN A 85 -3.04 -13.54 0.95
C GLN A 85 -1.81 -13.97 0.16
N PRO A 86 -1.01 -13.02 -0.35
CA PRO A 86 0.20 -13.31 -1.12
C PRO A 86 1.24 -14.10 -0.34
N GLY A 87 2.04 -14.89 -1.06
CA GLY A 87 3.16 -15.61 -0.49
C GLY A 87 4.17 -14.68 0.21
N GLY A 88 4.76 -15.15 1.31
CA GLY A 88 5.71 -14.38 2.10
C GLY A 88 5.09 -13.35 3.05
N THR A 89 3.76 -13.25 3.09
CA THR A 89 3.05 -12.36 4.02
C THR A 89 2.57 -13.11 5.26
N THR A 90 2.30 -12.37 6.35
CA THR A 90 1.85 -12.96 7.62
C THR A 90 0.66 -12.20 8.18
N ALA A 91 -0.43 -12.91 8.43
CA ALA A 91 -1.56 -12.44 9.20
C ALA A 91 -1.49 -12.98 10.63
N THR A 92 -1.69 -12.13 11.63
CA THR A 92 -1.67 -12.51 13.04
C THR A 92 -2.99 -12.13 13.70
N PHE A 93 -3.65 -13.08 14.32
CA PHE A 93 -4.84 -12.88 15.13
C PHE A 93 -4.50 -13.06 16.60
N ASN A 94 -4.73 -12.03 17.40
CA ASN A 94 -4.58 -12.05 18.85
C ASN A 94 -5.98 -12.06 19.47
N GLY A 95 -6.27 -13.09 20.26
CA GLY A 95 -7.56 -13.27 20.92
C GLY A 95 -7.82 -12.26 22.03
N PRO A 96 -9.04 -12.26 22.60
CA PRO A 96 -9.42 -11.39 23.68
C PRO A 96 -8.61 -11.70 24.95
N ARG A 97 -8.36 -10.67 25.76
CA ARG A 97 -7.64 -10.83 27.02
C ARG A 97 -8.31 -11.86 27.93
N GLY A 98 -7.48 -12.62 28.65
CA GLY A 98 -7.94 -13.68 29.57
C GLY A 98 -7.95 -15.07 28.93
N GLY A 99 -7.32 -15.27 27.78
CA GLY A 99 -7.07 -16.59 27.18
C GLY A 99 -8.33 -17.32 26.72
N SER A 100 -9.44 -16.60 26.50
CA SER A 100 -10.68 -17.21 26.04
C SER A 100 -10.61 -17.59 24.57
N ASN A 101 -11.26 -18.71 24.23
CA ASN A 101 -11.46 -19.08 22.83
C ASN A 101 -12.21 -18.00 22.09
N TYR A 102 -11.87 -17.81 20.82
CA TYR A 102 -12.53 -16.85 19.96
C TYR A 102 -12.69 -17.38 18.53
N THR A 103 -13.61 -16.80 17.83
CA THR A 103 -13.90 -17.09 16.41
C THR A 103 -13.89 -15.82 15.61
N VAL A 104 -13.16 -15.79 14.50
CA VAL A 104 -13.20 -14.70 13.53
C VAL A 104 -13.69 -15.25 12.20
N LEU A 105 -14.82 -14.75 11.74
CA LEU A 105 -15.29 -14.99 10.38
C LEU A 105 -14.74 -13.90 9.47
N ASN A 106 -13.80 -14.26 8.61
CA ASN A 106 -13.31 -13.41 7.56
C ASN A 106 -14.11 -13.63 6.28
N ARG A 107 -14.80 -12.61 5.81
CA ARG A 107 -15.59 -12.64 4.57
C ARG A 107 -14.89 -11.80 3.52
N ILE A 108 -14.55 -12.42 2.40
CA ILE A 108 -13.94 -11.73 1.26
C ILE A 108 -15.08 -11.29 0.36
N LEU A 109 -15.17 -9.98 0.12
CA LEU A 109 -16.23 -9.36 -0.67
C LEU A 109 -15.61 -8.62 -1.86
N PRO A 110 -16.31 -8.54 -2.99
CA PRO A 110 -15.89 -7.71 -4.10
C PRO A 110 -16.00 -6.22 -3.74
N LEU A 111 -15.13 -5.41 -4.31
CA LEU A 111 -15.23 -3.97 -4.23
C LEU A 111 -16.50 -3.49 -4.98
N ASN A 112 -17.12 -2.41 -4.50
CA ASN A 112 -18.26 -1.73 -5.17
C ASN A 112 -19.56 -2.56 -5.35
N GLY A 113 -19.81 -3.54 -4.49
CA GLY A 113 -21.08 -4.29 -4.51
C GLY A 113 -21.25 -5.22 -5.73
N ASN A 114 -20.20 -5.44 -6.50
CA ASN A 114 -20.19 -6.47 -7.55
C ASN A 114 -20.31 -7.87 -6.94
N SER A 115 -20.57 -8.87 -7.76
CA SER A 115 -20.54 -10.27 -7.34
C SER A 115 -19.30 -10.92 -7.90
N PHE A 116 -18.66 -11.80 -7.12
CA PHE A 116 -17.65 -12.69 -7.69
C PHE A 116 -18.32 -13.69 -8.65
N PRO A 117 -17.67 -14.05 -9.76
CA PRO A 117 -18.08 -15.18 -10.57
C PRO A 117 -18.21 -16.45 -9.73
N THR A 118 -19.07 -17.37 -10.13
CA THR A 118 -19.30 -18.63 -9.40
C THR A 118 -18.10 -19.56 -9.39
N ASP A 119 -17.17 -19.35 -10.30
CA ASP A 119 -15.89 -20.07 -10.46
C ASP A 119 -14.68 -19.26 -9.96
N ALA A 120 -14.91 -18.15 -9.26
CA ALA A 120 -13.83 -17.35 -8.69
C ALA A 120 -13.00 -18.17 -7.71
N THR A 121 -11.69 -18.04 -7.84
CA THR A 121 -10.70 -18.68 -6.94
C THR A 121 -10.09 -17.65 -6.00
N VAL A 122 -9.89 -18.06 -4.75
CA VAL A 122 -9.21 -17.22 -3.75
C VAL A 122 -7.95 -17.94 -3.29
N ALA A 123 -6.81 -17.30 -3.47
CA ALA A 123 -5.52 -17.85 -3.06
C ALA A 123 -5.10 -17.33 -1.69
N PHE A 124 -4.66 -18.27 -0.84
CA PHE A 124 -4.07 -18.03 0.47
C PHE A 124 -2.68 -18.66 0.46
N ASN A 125 -1.66 -17.88 0.13
CA ASN A 125 -0.28 -18.36 -0.02
C ASN A 125 0.65 -17.89 1.12
N GLY A 126 0.12 -17.10 2.04
CA GLY A 126 0.85 -16.57 3.20
C GLY A 126 0.72 -17.44 4.46
N THR A 127 1.19 -16.91 5.57
CA THR A 127 1.11 -17.52 6.89
C THR A 127 0.02 -16.88 7.73
N VAL A 128 -0.76 -17.69 8.42
CA VAL A 128 -1.75 -17.22 9.41
C VAL A 128 -1.37 -17.75 10.77
N ASN A 129 -1.15 -16.84 11.72
CA ASN A 129 -0.92 -17.12 13.13
C ASN A 129 -2.17 -16.77 13.95
N SER A 130 -2.49 -17.58 14.94
CA SER A 130 -3.59 -17.32 15.86
C SER A 130 -3.13 -17.60 17.27
N PHE A 131 -3.30 -16.62 18.16
CA PHE A 131 -2.91 -16.67 19.55
C PHE A 131 -4.11 -16.37 20.44
N LEU A 132 -4.21 -17.10 21.57
CA LEU A 132 -5.10 -16.69 22.64
C LEU A 132 -4.53 -15.43 23.29
N GLY A 133 -5.42 -14.50 23.69
CA GLY A 133 -4.99 -13.29 24.40
C GLY A 133 -4.56 -13.59 25.83
N ASP A 134 -3.52 -12.95 26.31
CA ASP A 134 -3.01 -13.01 27.68
C ASP A 134 -3.86 -12.19 28.65
#